data_0cbf6ee0786ee9b4af8c3a9ca6c900ee
#
_entry.id   0cbf6ee0786ee9b4af8c3a9ca6c900ee
#
_cell.length_a   1.000
_cell.length_b   1.000
_cell.length_c   1.000
_cell.angle_alpha   90.00
_cell.angle_beta   90.00
_cell.angle_gamma   90.00
#
_symmetry.space_group_name_H-M   'P 1'
#
loop_
_entity.id
_entity.type
_entity.pdbx_description
1 polymer ?
#
loop_
_entity_poly.entity_id
_entity_poly.type
_entity_poly.pdbx_seq_one_letter_code
_entity_poly.pdbx_strand_id
1 'polypeptide(L)'
;DNVAEKIAATDSSLYVNKIYWDSYKMEVTASGNSYPTVRKELLEQLQTGALLVNYSGHGSADVLSHELVLNKGDMSALVSSATPFWITASCDIAPFDSPLENIGENLILNGKGGAVGLLTTTRTVYASMNYRMNTLYTEYLLKRDNNGQANTVGDALRLAKNDIIAGTDDIQDLTENKLHFVLLGDPALKLALPEYTVVVDSFNHKSAHIEGHSAQAGAIVSVSGHIEDALGNKITTNGIIYPKVFDNEREV
;
A
#
# COMPACT_ATOMS: atom_id res chain seq x y z
N ASP A 1 6.58 3.02 9.31
CA ASP A 1 7.20 1.73 9.06
C ASP A 1 6.33 0.55 9.53
N ASN A 2 5.77 0.57 10.75
CA ASN A 2 4.97 -0.52 11.31
C ASN A 2 3.82 -1.01 10.40
N VAL A 3 3.15 -0.13 9.65
CA VAL A 3 2.09 -0.54 8.71
C VAL A 3 2.68 -1.32 7.54
N ALA A 4 3.80 -0.89 6.99
CA ALA A 4 4.49 -1.59 5.90
C ALA A 4 4.99 -2.97 6.35
N GLU A 5 5.52 -3.08 7.56
CA GLU A 5 5.91 -4.35 8.17
C GLU A 5 4.71 -5.27 8.41
N LYS A 6 3.58 -4.70 8.84
CA LYS A 6 2.34 -5.45 9.00
C LYS A 6 1.83 -5.99 7.66
N ILE A 7 1.91 -5.22 6.58
CA ILE A 7 1.56 -5.66 5.21
C ILE A 7 2.41 -6.86 4.83
N ALA A 8 3.74 -6.72 4.92
CA ALA A 8 4.68 -7.79 4.55
C ALA A 8 4.51 -9.06 5.41
N ALA A 9 4.15 -8.90 6.69
CA ALA A 9 3.89 -10.03 7.59
C ALA A 9 2.53 -10.70 7.35
N THR A 10 1.53 -9.97 6.83
CA THR A 10 0.19 -10.50 6.59
C THR A 10 0.12 -11.30 5.29
N ASP A 11 0.79 -10.85 4.24
CA ASP A 11 0.88 -11.57 2.97
C ASP A 11 2.29 -11.42 2.38
N SER A 12 3.13 -12.43 2.55
CA SER A 12 4.52 -12.47 2.09
C SER A 12 4.68 -12.57 0.56
N SER A 13 3.59 -12.76 -0.17
CA SER A 13 3.59 -12.72 -1.64
C SER A 13 3.64 -11.30 -2.20
N LEU A 14 3.43 -10.29 -1.35
CA LEU A 14 3.42 -8.89 -1.73
C LEU A 14 4.82 -8.27 -1.60
N TYR A 15 5.27 -7.62 -2.66
CA TYR A 15 6.44 -6.74 -2.58
C TYR A 15 6.02 -5.36 -2.07
N VAL A 16 6.61 -4.93 -0.97
CA VAL A 16 6.32 -3.63 -0.34
C VAL A 16 7.42 -2.63 -0.69
N ASN A 17 7.09 -1.65 -1.52
CA ASN A 17 7.97 -0.51 -1.80
C ASN A 17 7.72 0.59 -0.77
N LYS A 18 8.75 0.95 0.00
CA LYS A 18 8.68 1.95 1.08
C LYS A 18 9.26 3.27 0.56
N ILE A 19 8.44 4.31 0.54
CA ILE A 19 8.83 5.66 0.13
C ILE A 19 8.59 6.60 1.31
N TYR A 20 9.64 6.84 2.09
CA TYR A 20 9.60 7.71 3.27
C TYR A 20 10.32 9.02 2.96
N TRP A 21 9.62 10.15 3.05
CA TRP A 21 10.21 11.44 2.66
C TRP A 21 11.49 11.77 3.44
N ASP A 22 11.55 11.40 4.71
CA ASP A 22 12.71 11.66 5.60
C ASP A 22 14.01 11.03 5.10
N SER A 23 13.90 10.02 4.24
CA SER A 23 15.07 9.36 3.63
C SER A 23 15.57 10.05 2.36
N TYR A 24 14.88 11.12 1.93
CA TYR A 24 15.24 11.85 0.71
C TYR A 24 15.73 13.26 1.02
N LYS A 25 16.49 13.82 0.09
CA LYS A 25 16.98 15.19 0.22
C LYS A 25 15.83 16.18 0.07
N MET A 26 15.60 16.94 1.13
CA MET A 26 14.67 18.06 1.11
C MET A 26 15.30 19.27 0.40
N GLU A 27 14.51 19.96 -0.41
CA GLU A 27 14.85 21.22 -1.04
C GLU A 27 14.02 22.35 -0.43
N VAL A 28 14.67 23.47 -0.11
CA VAL A 28 14.03 24.68 0.39
C VAL A 28 13.83 25.63 -0.76
N THR A 29 12.58 25.98 -1.04
CA THR A 29 12.20 26.90 -2.13
C THR A 29 11.49 28.13 -1.60
N ALA A 30 11.25 29.13 -2.44
CA ALA A 30 10.48 30.32 -2.06
C ALA A 30 9.03 29.98 -1.66
N SER A 31 8.50 28.85 -2.13
CA SER A 31 7.16 28.35 -1.79
C SER A 31 7.12 27.40 -0.59
N GLY A 32 8.28 27.13 0.04
CA GLY A 32 8.40 26.21 1.18
C GLY A 32 9.30 25.02 0.91
N ASN A 33 9.25 24.06 1.80
CA ASN A 33 9.99 22.81 1.68
C ASN A 33 9.36 21.91 0.62
N SER A 34 10.17 21.15 -0.10
CA SER A 34 9.72 20.19 -1.11
C SER A 34 10.64 18.98 -1.21
N TYR A 35 10.12 17.89 -1.76
CA TYR A 35 10.85 16.65 -2.02
C TYR A 35 10.68 16.24 -3.50
N PRO A 36 11.39 16.89 -4.45
CA PRO A 36 11.20 16.64 -5.88
C PRO A 36 11.49 15.19 -6.29
N THR A 37 12.48 14.56 -5.66
CA THR A 37 12.84 13.16 -5.92
C THR A 37 11.73 12.22 -5.47
N VAL A 38 11.15 12.43 -4.28
CA VAL A 38 9.98 11.66 -3.79
C VAL A 38 8.82 11.78 -4.75
N ARG A 39 8.49 13.02 -5.15
CA ARG A 39 7.40 13.28 -6.09
C ARG A 39 7.59 12.54 -7.40
N LYS A 40 8.79 12.59 -7.97
CA LYS A 40 9.13 11.89 -9.21
C LYS A 40 8.95 10.38 -9.05
N GLU A 41 9.52 9.80 -8.00
CA GLU A 41 9.46 8.35 -7.76
C GLU A 41 8.03 7.86 -7.54
N LEU A 42 7.22 8.61 -6.78
CA LEU A 42 5.80 8.30 -6.58
C LEU A 42 5.02 8.32 -7.89
N LEU A 43 5.21 9.35 -8.72
CA LEU A 43 4.51 9.44 -10.01
C LEU A 43 4.95 8.31 -10.97
N GLU A 44 6.22 7.97 -11.02
CA GLU A 44 6.74 6.84 -11.80
C GLU A 44 6.16 5.50 -11.30
N GLN A 45 6.09 5.30 -9.98
CA GLN A 45 5.48 4.12 -9.40
C GLN A 45 3.98 4.03 -9.71
N LEU A 46 3.24 5.13 -9.58
CA LEU A 46 1.82 5.18 -9.88
C LEU A 46 1.52 4.93 -11.38
N GLN A 47 2.38 5.40 -12.28
CA GLN A 47 2.28 5.13 -13.72
C GLN A 47 2.57 3.66 -14.04
N THR A 48 3.53 3.06 -13.37
CA THR A 48 3.86 1.63 -13.49
C THR A 48 2.73 0.76 -12.95
N GLY A 49 2.04 1.25 -11.92
CA GLY A 49 0.93 0.60 -11.24
C GLY A 49 1.33 -0.05 -9.91
N ALA A 50 0.32 -0.28 -9.10
CA ALA A 50 0.41 -0.98 -7.84
C ALA A 50 -0.93 -1.68 -7.54
N LEU A 51 -0.92 -2.71 -6.70
CA LEU A 51 -2.14 -3.31 -6.18
C LEU A 51 -2.78 -2.40 -5.13
N LEU A 52 -1.94 -1.86 -4.24
CA LEU A 52 -2.32 -1.07 -3.09
C LEU A 52 -1.36 0.11 -2.93
N VAL A 53 -1.90 1.30 -2.69
CA VAL A 53 -1.14 2.47 -2.23
C VAL A 53 -1.63 2.82 -0.83
N ASN A 54 -0.72 2.81 0.14
CA ASN A 54 -1.03 3.17 1.52
C ASN A 54 -0.29 4.45 1.90
N TYR A 55 -1.02 5.52 2.09
CA TYR A 55 -0.51 6.81 2.50
C TYR A 55 -0.85 7.09 3.97
N SER A 56 0.14 7.42 4.76
CA SER A 56 -0.01 7.89 6.14
C SER A 56 0.80 9.17 6.32
N GLY A 57 0.13 10.26 6.68
CA GLY A 57 0.77 11.58 6.82
C GLY A 57 -0.25 12.71 6.90
N HIS A 58 0.23 13.94 6.77
CA HIS A 58 -0.64 15.10 6.65
C HIS A 58 -1.29 15.19 5.27
N GLY A 59 -2.48 15.77 5.21
CA GLY A 59 -3.17 16.00 3.95
C GLY A 59 -4.32 16.98 4.09
N SER A 60 -4.91 17.29 2.96
CA SER A 60 -6.08 18.13 2.83
C SER A 60 -6.85 17.77 1.56
N ALA A 61 -7.94 18.47 1.28
CA ALA A 61 -8.70 18.33 0.05
C ALA A 61 -7.87 18.57 -1.24
N ASP A 62 -6.77 19.31 -1.14
CA ASP A 62 -5.98 19.71 -2.30
C ASP A 62 -4.65 18.99 -2.45
N VAL A 63 -4.06 18.48 -1.34
CA VAL A 63 -2.69 17.98 -1.35
C VAL A 63 -2.46 16.80 -0.38
N LEU A 64 -1.52 15.94 -0.72
CA LEU A 64 -0.86 15.02 0.20
C LEU A 64 0.45 15.67 0.65
N SER A 65 0.61 15.76 1.95
CA SER A 65 1.67 16.41 2.70
C SER A 65 1.74 17.95 2.57
N HIS A 66 2.32 18.59 3.58
CA HIS A 66 2.57 20.04 3.57
C HIS A 66 3.62 20.44 2.52
N GLU A 67 4.50 19.51 2.17
CA GLU A 67 5.56 19.68 1.18
C GLU A 67 5.06 19.49 -0.26
N LEU A 68 3.74 19.42 -0.45
CA LEU A 68 3.07 19.35 -1.76
C LEU A 68 3.58 18.17 -2.62
N VAL A 69 3.83 17.02 -2.02
CA VAL A 69 4.40 15.87 -2.73
C VAL A 69 3.48 15.41 -3.85
N LEU A 70 2.18 15.34 -3.60
CA LEU A 70 1.16 15.14 -4.63
C LEU A 70 -0.02 16.09 -4.39
N ASN A 71 -0.63 16.56 -5.47
CA ASN A 71 -1.79 17.43 -5.43
C ASN A 71 -2.94 16.93 -6.31
N LYS A 72 -4.11 17.53 -6.22
CA LYS A 72 -5.30 17.12 -6.98
C LYS A 72 -5.11 17.17 -8.50
N GLY A 73 -4.28 18.10 -9.00
CA GLY A 73 -3.94 18.17 -10.43
C GLY A 73 -3.13 16.96 -10.89
N ASP A 74 -2.23 16.45 -10.06
CA ASP A 74 -1.49 15.22 -10.34
C ASP A 74 -2.43 14.02 -10.43
N MET A 75 -3.40 13.93 -9.51
CA MET A 75 -4.37 12.84 -9.51
C MET A 75 -5.28 12.85 -10.73
N SER A 76 -5.68 14.05 -11.18
CA SER A 76 -6.48 14.21 -12.41
C SER A 76 -5.67 13.88 -13.68
N ALA A 77 -4.36 14.13 -13.67
CA ALA A 77 -3.47 13.90 -14.80
C ALA A 77 -2.88 12.48 -14.84
N LEU A 78 -3.03 11.71 -13.77
CA LEU A 78 -2.45 10.37 -13.65
C LEU A 78 -3.01 9.43 -14.72
N VAL A 79 -2.10 8.74 -15.40
CA VAL A 79 -2.42 7.68 -16.37
C VAL A 79 -1.72 6.41 -15.92
N SER A 80 -2.49 5.35 -15.69
CA SER A 80 -1.96 4.04 -15.29
C SER A 80 -2.86 2.94 -15.86
N SER A 81 -2.27 1.85 -16.30
CA SER A 81 -3.00 0.66 -16.74
C SER A 81 -3.34 -0.29 -15.58
N ALA A 82 -2.67 -0.15 -14.44
CA ALA A 82 -2.86 -0.94 -13.23
C ALA A 82 -3.27 -0.02 -12.08
N THR A 83 -4.56 0.31 -12.05
CA THR A 83 -5.17 1.24 -11.11
C THR A 83 -5.21 0.65 -9.70
N PRO A 84 -4.52 1.24 -8.72
CA PRO A 84 -4.45 0.71 -7.36
C PRO A 84 -5.72 0.95 -6.55
N PHE A 85 -5.91 0.15 -5.50
CA PHE A 85 -6.73 0.56 -4.37
C PHE A 85 -5.91 1.47 -3.45
N TRP A 86 -6.51 2.55 -2.95
CA TRP A 86 -5.84 3.49 -2.07
C TRP A 86 -6.34 3.41 -0.64
N ILE A 87 -5.43 3.56 0.30
CA ILE A 87 -5.70 3.84 1.71
C ILE A 87 -5.03 5.17 2.03
N THR A 88 -5.82 6.18 2.44
CA THR A 88 -5.29 7.47 2.88
C THR A 88 -5.63 7.70 4.35
N ALA A 89 -4.70 7.36 5.24
CA ALA A 89 -4.78 7.64 6.66
C ALA A 89 -4.29 9.08 6.94
N SER A 90 -5.10 10.05 6.51
CA SER A 90 -4.78 11.48 6.52
C SER A 90 -6.05 12.31 6.66
N CYS A 91 -5.94 13.59 7.00
CA CYS A 91 -7.09 14.48 7.22
C CYS A 91 -7.71 14.94 5.90
N ASP A 92 -9.05 15.05 5.87
CA ASP A 92 -9.82 15.82 4.88
C ASP A 92 -9.48 15.53 3.40
N ILE A 93 -9.17 14.30 3.05
CA ILE A 93 -8.77 13.93 1.68
C ILE A 93 -9.96 13.95 0.71
N ALA A 94 -11.14 13.53 1.17
CA ALA A 94 -12.33 13.44 0.35
C ALA A 94 -13.59 14.00 1.06
N PRO A 95 -13.65 15.29 1.38
CA PRO A 95 -14.86 15.93 1.91
C PRO A 95 -15.90 16.09 0.80
N PHE A 96 -16.51 14.99 0.34
CA PHE A 96 -17.40 14.94 -0.83
C PHE A 96 -18.73 15.67 -0.66
N ASP A 97 -19.03 16.18 0.52
CA ASP A 97 -20.14 17.11 0.80
C ASP A 97 -19.74 18.59 0.62
N SER A 98 -18.48 18.85 0.27
CA SER A 98 -18.01 20.18 -0.17
C SER A 98 -18.39 20.43 -1.63
N PRO A 99 -18.73 21.69 -2.00
CA PRO A 99 -18.95 22.05 -3.41
C PRO A 99 -17.64 22.13 -4.22
N LEU A 100 -16.48 22.04 -3.56
CA LEU A 100 -15.17 22.10 -4.18
C LEU A 100 -14.63 20.70 -4.42
N GLU A 101 -14.08 20.47 -5.61
CA GLU A 101 -13.36 19.24 -5.92
C GLU A 101 -12.21 18.99 -4.95
N ASN A 102 -12.01 17.72 -4.61
CA ASN A 102 -10.97 17.29 -3.70
C ASN A 102 -10.10 16.17 -4.32
N ILE A 103 -8.97 15.90 -3.68
CA ILE A 103 -8.00 14.92 -4.18
C ILE A 103 -8.58 13.49 -4.24
N GLY A 104 -9.46 13.12 -3.31
CA GLY A 104 -10.11 11.82 -3.29
C GLY A 104 -11.07 11.63 -4.47
N GLU A 105 -11.87 12.66 -4.78
CA GLU A 105 -12.74 12.65 -5.97
C GLU A 105 -11.93 12.58 -7.26
N ASN A 106 -10.85 13.36 -7.36
CA ASN A 106 -9.98 13.33 -8.53
C ASN A 106 -9.30 11.96 -8.72
N LEU A 107 -9.01 11.24 -7.64
CA LEU A 107 -8.52 9.86 -7.71
C LEU A 107 -9.59 8.90 -8.24
N ILE A 108 -10.79 8.91 -7.66
CA ILE A 108 -11.82 7.90 -7.97
C ILE A 108 -12.52 8.16 -9.32
N LEU A 109 -12.62 9.42 -9.74
CA LEU A 109 -13.27 9.81 -10.99
C LEU A 109 -12.32 9.82 -12.21
N ASN A 110 -11.02 9.65 -12.01
CA ASN A 110 -10.06 9.59 -13.10
C ASN A 110 -10.14 8.25 -13.86
N GLY A 111 -10.85 8.24 -14.97
CA GLY A 111 -11.02 7.05 -15.81
C GLY A 111 -9.78 6.59 -16.59
N LYS A 112 -8.64 7.28 -16.48
CA LYS A 112 -7.36 6.93 -17.15
C LYS A 112 -6.32 6.36 -16.18
N GLY A 113 -6.60 6.42 -14.88
CA GLY A 113 -5.71 6.02 -13.81
C GLY A 113 -6.39 6.24 -12.46
N GLY A 114 -5.67 6.75 -11.46
CA GLY A 114 -6.26 7.13 -10.19
C GLY A 114 -6.46 5.95 -9.24
N ALA A 115 -7.69 5.66 -8.84
CA ALA A 115 -8.01 4.60 -7.87
C ALA A 115 -9.15 3.72 -8.33
N VAL A 116 -9.04 2.39 -8.16
CA VAL A 116 -10.16 1.45 -8.35
C VAL A 116 -11.14 1.50 -7.17
N GLY A 117 -10.67 1.99 -6.05
CA GLY A 117 -11.41 2.24 -4.82
C GLY A 117 -10.49 2.94 -3.82
N LEU A 118 -11.05 3.56 -2.81
CA LEU A 118 -10.34 4.41 -1.87
C LEU A 118 -10.94 4.32 -0.47
N LEU A 119 -10.18 3.84 0.50
CA LEU A 119 -10.45 4.11 1.90
C LEU A 119 -9.82 5.44 2.28
N THR A 120 -10.63 6.40 2.66
CA THR A 120 -10.20 7.79 2.85
C THR A 120 -10.96 8.47 3.99
N THR A 121 -10.68 9.75 4.22
CA THR A 121 -11.31 10.55 5.27
C THR A 121 -12.07 11.74 4.71
N THR A 122 -13.18 12.06 5.37
CA THR A 122 -14.03 13.20 5.02
C THR A 122 -13.86 14.39 5.95
N ARG A 123 -13.10 14.20 7.05
CA ARG A 123 -12.87 15.21 8.11
C ARG A 123 -11.49 15.04 8.70
N THR A 124 -11.12 15.99 9.54
CA THR A 124 -9.92 15.91 10.38
C THR A 124 -9.94 14.66 11.25
N VAL A 125 -8.82 13.97 11.33
CA VAL A 125 -8.62 12.72 12.05
C VAL A 125 -7.36 12.76 12.90
N TYR A 126 -7.31 11.92 13.95
CA TYR A 126 -6.19 11.91 14.90
C TYR A 126 -5.18 10.81 14.57
N ALA A 127 -3.90 11.13 14.61
CA ALA A 127 -2.79 10.26 14.16
C ALA A 127 -2.81 8.86 14.78
N SER A 128 -3.04 8.74 16.11
CA SER A 128 -3.09 7.45 16.79
C SER A 128 -4.27 6.58 16.33
N MET A 129 -5.43 7.20 16.11
CA MET A 129 -6.63 6.51 15.63
C MET A 129 -6.52 6.17 14.14
N ASN A 130 -5.86 7.02 13.34
CA ASN A 130 -5.54 6.75 11.95
C ASN A 130 -4.63 5.53 11.82
N TYR A 131 -3.57 5.47 12.62
CA TYR A 131 -2.67 4.33 12.66
C TYR A 131 -3.44 3.04 12.95
N ARG A 132 -4.32 3.07 13.96
CA ARG A 132 -5.12 1.91 14.34
C ARG A 132 -6.09 1.48 13.23
N MET A 133 -6.84 2.42 12.65
CA MET A 133 -7.75 2.15 11.52
C MET A 133 -6.97 1.57 10.34
N ASN A 134 -5.87 2.20 9.96
CA ASN A 134 -5.04 1.75 8.84
C ASN A 134 -4.49 0.34 9.08
N THR A 135 -3.98 0.06 10.28
CA THR A 135 -3.43 -1.26 10.61
C THR A 135 -4.50 -2.35 10.59
N LEU A 136 -5.64 -2.15 11.25
CA LEU A 136 -6.73 -3.13 11.30
C LEU A 136 -7.35 -3.35 9.92
N TYR A 137 -7.61 -2.26 9.18
CA TYR A 137 -8.16 -2.36 7.85
C TYR A 137 -7.24 -3.14 6.91
N THR A 138 -5.95 -2.82 6.92
CA THR A 138 -4.94 -3.49 6.09
C THR A 138 -4.84 -4.97 6.44
N GLU A 139 -4.86 -5.31 7.73
CA GLU A 139 -4.86 -6.70 8.18
C GLU A 139 -6.08 -7.46 7.65
N TYR A 140 -7.30 -6.93 7.84
CA TYR A 140 -8.51 -7.58 7.33
C TYR A 140 -8.57 -7.64 5.81
N LEU A 141 -8.02 -6.63 5.12
CA LEU A 141 -8.02 -6.55 3.66
C LEU A 141 -7.13 -7.63 3.02
N LEU A 142 -5.98 -7.91 3.64
CA LEU A 142 -4.96 -8.81 3.09
C LEU A 142 -5.05 -10.24 3.67
N LYS A 143 -5.67 -10.40 4.84
CA LYS A 143 -5.81 -11.70 5.48
C LYS A 143 -6.67 -12.63 4.64
N ARG A 144 -6.15 -13.83 4.41
CA ARG A 144 -6.87 -14.89 3.69
C ARG A 144 -7.56 -15.83 4.68
N ASP A 145 -8.71 -16.35 4.29
CA ASP A 145 -9.40 -17.42 5.01
C ASP A 145 -8.76 -18.79 4.72
N ASN A 146 -9.34 -19.85 5.30
CA ASN A 146 -8.88 -21.24 5.12
C ASN A 146 -9.01 -21.76 3.67
N ASN A 147 -9.69 -21.02 2.79
CA ASN A 147 -9.82 -21.33 1.37
C ASN A 147 -8.89 -20.43 0.51
N GLY A 148 -8.01 -19.65 1.12
CA GLY A 148 -7.12 -18.72 0.44
C GLY A 148 -7.81 -17.44 -0.05
N GLN A 149 -9.06 -17.16 0.37
CA GLN A 149 -9.84 -16.01 -0.08
C GLN A 149 -9.68 -14.82 0.85
N ALA A 150 -9.41 -13.65 0.29
CA ALA A 150 -9.41 -12.41 1.04
C ALA A 150 -10.81 -11.81 1.17
N ASN A 151 -10.99 -10.92 2.17
CA ASN A 151 -12.21 -10.15 2.34
C ASN A 151 -12.42 -9.19 1.17
N THR A 152 -13.68 -8.77 0.98
CA THR A 152 -13.98 -7.59 0.16
C THR A 152 -13.49 -6.33 0.87
N VAL A 153 -13.26 -5.24 0.11
CA VAL A 153 -12.84 -3.95 0.69
C VAL A 153 -13.87 -3.41 1.69
N GLY A 154 -15.16 -3.68 1.44
CA GLY A 154 -16.25 -3.30 2.35
C GLY A 154 -16.30 -4.13 3.63
N ASP A 155 -16.12 -5.46 3.53
CA ASP A 155 -16.08 -6.32 4.71
C ASP A 155 -14.86 -6.04 5.58
N ALA A 156 -13.70 -5.81 4.97
CA ALA A 156 -12.51 -5.40 5.71
C ALA A 156 -12.75 -4.12 6.52
N LEU A 157 -13.42 -3.11 5.94
CA LEU A 157 -13.76 -1.87 6.65
C LEU A 157 -14.76 -2.11 7.79
N ARG A 158 -15.80 -2.91 7.54
CA ARG A 158 -16.79 -3.28 8.54
C ARG A 158 -16.13 -3.97 9.74
N LEU A 159 -15.26 -4.94 9.49
CA LEU A 159 -14.54 -5.68 10.53
C LEU A 159 -13.61 -4.75 11.32
N ALA A 160 -12.79 -3.93 10.66
CA ALA A 160 -11.91 -2.97 11.32
C ALA A 160 -12.67 -1.99 12.21
N LYS A 161 -13.79 -1.43 11.74
CA LYS A 161 -14.62 -0.54 12.56
C LYS A 161 -15.26 -1.25 13.75
N ASN A 162 -15.71 -2.49 13.59
CA ASN A 162 -16.28 -3.27 14.68
C ASN A 162 -15.25 -3.53 15.79
N ASP A 163 -14.00 -3.88 15.43
CA ASP A 163 -12.93 -4.09 16.40
C ASP A 163 -12.58 -2.81 17.15
N ILE A 164 -12.54 -1.68 16.44
CA ILE A 164 -12.31 -0.36 17.05
C ILE A 164 -13.43 -0.04 18.07
N ILE A 165 -14.68 -0.33 17.74
CA ILE A 165 -15.83 -0.09 18.62
C ILE A 165 -15.81 -1.04 19.81
N ALA A 166 -15.47 -2.31 19.59
CA ALA A 166 -15.41 -3.32 20.64
C ALA A 166 -14.24 -3.12 21.61
N GLY A 167 -13.15 -2.45 21.17
CA GLY A 167 -11.94 -2.27 21.97
C GLY A 167 -11.19 -3.58 22.19
N THR A 168 -11.09 -4.42 21.17
CA THR A 168 -10.50 -5.77 21.27
C THR A 168 -9.03 -5.79 21.66
N ASP A 169 -8.34 -4.67 21.54
CA ASP A 169 -6.92 -4.46 21.88
C ASP A 169 -6.71 -3.48 23.04
N ASP A 170 -7.64 -3.47 24.01
CA ASP A 170 -7.66 -2.61 25.20
C ASP A 170 -7.78 -1.09 24.92
N ILE A 171 -7.95 -0.70 23.65
CA ILE A 171 -8.11 0.71 23.23
C ILE A 171 -9.46 0.85 22.51
N GLN A 172 -10.49 1.21 23.24
CA GLN A 172 -11.78 1.56 22.63
C GLN A 172 -11.74 3.00 22.10
N ASP A 173 -11.99 3.18 20.81
CA ASP A 173 -12.18 4.51 20.23
C ASP A 173 -13.63 4.97 20.41
N LEU A 174 -13.86 5.78 21.43
CA LEU A 174 -15.16 6.41 21.71
C LEU A 174 -15.37 7.71 20.89
N THR A 175 -14.36 8.12 20.12
CA THR A 175 -14.41 9.35 19.30
C THR A 175 -15.17 9.12 17.98
N GLU A 176 -15.43 10.20 17.26
CA GLU A 176 -16.00 10.17 15.92
C GLU A 176 -14.99 9.80 14.84
N ASN A 177 -13.70 9.66 15.18
CA ASN A 177 -12.61 9.46 14.22
C ASN A 177 -12.88 8.31 13.23
N LYS A 178 -13.36 7.16 13.72
CA LYS A 178 -13.71 6.02 12.88
C LYS A 178 -14.85 6.28 11.89
N LEU A 179 -15.73 7.25 12.20
CA LEU A 179 -16.86 7.63 11.33
C LEU A 179 -16.39 8.48 10.17
N HIS A 180 -15.29 9.22 10.35
CA HIS A 180 -14.69 10.04 9.31
C HIS A 180 -14.02 9.23 8.19
N PHE A 181 -13.72 7.95 8.43
CA PHE A 181 -13.25 7.04 7.39
C PHE A 181 -14.41 6.53 6.56
N VAL A 182 -14.31 6.69 5.25
CA VAL A 182 -15.29 6.25 4.25
C VAL A 182 -14.64 5.44 3.15
N LEU A 183 -15.41 4.55 2.54
CA LEU A 183 -15.02 3.81 1.35
C LEU A 183 -15.69 4.46 0.13
N LEU A 184 -14.89 4.89 -0.82
CA LEU A 184 -15.34 5.32 -2.14
C LEU A 184 -15.02 4.20 -3.15
N GLY A 185 -16.02 3.73 -3.88
CA GLY A 185 -15.91 2.63 -4.82
C GLY A 185 -16.89 1.49 -4.50
N ASP A 186 -16.70 0.35 -5.15
CA ASP A 186 -17.56 -0.82 -4.93
C ASP A 186 -17.13 -1.60 -3.67
N PRO A 187 -17.98 -1.69 -2.62
CA PRO A 187 -17.65 -2.42 -1.41
C PRO A 187 -17.51 -3.94 -1.61
N ALA A 188 -18.02 -4.49 -2.70
CA ALA A 188 -17.90 -5.90 -3.05
C ALA A 188 -16.56 -6.23 -3.76
N LEU A 189 -15.76 -5.22 -4.10
CA LEU A 189 -14.45 -5.40 -4.71
C LEU A 189 -13.56 -6.29 -3.82
N LYS A 190 -12.92 -7.28 -4.44
CA LYS A 190 -11.79 -8.02 -3.87
C LYS A 190 -10.51 -7.59 -4.58
N LEU A 191 -9.44 -7.38 -3.82
CA LEU A 191 -8.13 -7.13 -4.41
C LEU A 191 -7.62 -8.40 -5.11
N ALA A 192 -6.97 -8.22 -6.26
CA ALA A 192 -6.33 -9.31 -7.01
C ALA A 192 -5.01 -9.71 -6.34
N LEU A 193 -5.10 -10.27 -5.13
CA LEU A 193 -3.92 -10.78 -4.42
C LEU A 193 -3.30 -11.93 -5.22
N PRO A 194 -1.95 -12.09 -5.19
CA PRO A 194 -1.29 -13.18 -5.88
C PRO A 194 -1.85 -14.54 -5.49
N GLU A 195 -2.19 -15.38 -6.47
CA GLU A 195 -2.65 -16.75 -6.23
C GLU A 195 -1.48 -17.69 -5.92
N TYR A 196 -0.26 -17.29 -6.34
CA TYR A 196 0.95 -18.09 -6.23
C TYR A 196 2.09 -17.27 -5.66
N THR A 197 2.93 -17.93 -4.87
CA THR A 197 4.18 -17.37 -4.35
C THR A 197 5.35 -18.17 -4.90
N VAL A 198 6.38 -17.47 -5.38
CA VAL A 198 7.64 -18.09 -5.77
C VAL A 198 8.59 -18.05 -4.58
N VAL A 199 8.90 -19.21 -4.03
CA VAL A 199 9.79 -19.34 -2.87
C VAL A 199 11.18 -19.72 -3.35
N VAL A 200 12.21 -19.00 -2.90
CA VAL A 200 13.61 -19.34 -3.16
C VAL A 200 14.10 -20.24 -2.04
N ASP A 201 14.42 -21.49 -2.37
CA ASP A 201 14.91 -22.48 -1.40
C ASP A 201 16.42 -22.38 -1.19
N SER A 202 17.17 -22.14 -2.26
CA SER A 202 18.63 -22.08 -2.17
C SER A 202 19.27 -21.12 -3.18
N PHE A 203 20.41 -20.58 -2.78
CA PHE A 203 21.33 -19.82 -3.61
C PHE A 203 22.71 -20.49 -3.55
N ASN A 204 23.28 -20.88 -4.70
CA ASN A 204 24.54 -21.62 -4.80
C ASN A 204 24.57 -22.86 -3.87
N HIS A 205 23.47 -23.62 -3.86
CA HIS A 205 23.28 -24.84 -3.04
C HIS A 205 23.28 -24.61 -1.51
N LYS A 206 23.27 -23.36 -1.05
CA LYS A 206 23.05 -23.01 0.37
C LYS A 206 21.61 -22.55 0.56
N SER A 207 21.02 -22.88 1.71
CA SER A 207 19.65 -22.45 2.03
C SER A 207 19.51 -20.94 1.90
N ALA A 208 18.45 -20.48 1.22
CA ALA A 208 18.15 -19.05 1.05
C ALA A 208 17.85 -18.34 2.39
N HIS A 209 17.50 -19.10 3.43
CA HIS A 209 17.18 -18.57 4.77
C HIS A 209 18.42 -18.33 5.65
N ILE A 210 19.64 -18.55 5.13
CA ILE A 210 20.89 -18.27 5.83
C ILE A 210 21.41 -16.91 5.36
N GLU A 211 21.78 -16.05 6.28
CA GLU A 211 22.41 -14.76 5.98
C GLU A 211 23.80 -14.93 5.32
N GLY A 212 24.23 -13.92 4.57
CA GLY A 212 25.59 -13.85 4.02
C GLY A 212 25.77 -14.54 2.66
N HIS A 213 24.75 -14.58 1.82
CA HIS A 213 24.92 -14.96 0.42
C HIS A 213 25.75 -13.93 -0.33
N SER A 214 26.77 -14.38 -1.04
CA SER A 214 27.59 -13.55 -1.90
C SER A 214 27.86 -14.22 -3.24
N ALA A 215 27.98 -13.45 -4.28
CA ALA A 215 28.44 -13.86 -5.58
C ALA A 215 29.41 -12.81 -6.15
N GLN A 216 30.43 -13.24 -6.84
CA GLN A 216 31.33 -12.31 -7.54
C GLN A 216 30.69 -11.86 -8.86
N ALA A 217 30.99 -10.64 -9.28
CA ALA A 217 30.56 -10.13 -10.59
C ALA A 217 31.05 -11.07 -11.70
N GLY A 218 30.13 -11.45 -12.59
CA GLY A 218 30.40 -12.39 -13.68
C GLY A 218 30.36 -13.88 -13.30
N ALA A 219 30.13 -14.22 -12.03
CA ALA A 219 29.97 -15.63 -11.63
C ALA A 219 28.64 -16.21 -12.11
N ILE A 220 28.64 -17.50 -12.39
CA ILE A 220 27.41 -18.28 -12.61
C ILE A 220 26.84 -18.62 -11.24
N VAL A 221 25.59 -18.21 -11.00
CA VAL A 221 24.86 -18.55 -9.78
C VAL A 221 23.77 -19.58 -10.06
N SER A 222 23.54 -20.46 -9.11
CA SER A 222 22.45 -21.43 -9.12
C SER A 222 21.39 -21.00 -8.10
N VAL A 223 20.16 -20.84 -8.55
CA VAL A 223 19.00 -20.55 -7.68
C VAL A 223 18.02 -21.69 -7.85
N SER A 224 17.57 -22.27 -6.73
CA SER A 224 16.47 -23.24 -6.73
C SER A 224 15.31 -22.74 -5.88
N GLY A 225 14.12 -23.17 -6.24
CA GLY A 225 12.91 -22.77 -5.55
C GLY A 225 11.71 -23.62 -5.94
N HIS A 226 10.57 -23.23 -5.43
CA HIS A 226 9.30 -23.86 -5.74
C HIS A 226 8.18 -22.82 -5.78
N ILE A 227 7.00 -23.25 -6.21
CA ILE A 227 5.79 -22.43 -6.23
C ILE A 227 4.85 -22.96 -5.15
N GLU A 228 4.28 -22.03 -4.39
CA GLU A 228 3.25 -22.29 -3.40
C GLU A 228 1.93 -21.66 -3.82
N ASP A 229 0.82 -22.28 -3.40
CA ASP A 229 -0.50 -21.66 -3.47
C ASP A 229 -0.70 -20.61 -2.36
N ALA A 230 -1.87 -19.98 -2.35
CA ALA A 230 -2.24 -18.96 -1.36
C ALA A 230 -2.31 -19.49 0.09
N LEU A 231 -2.25 -20.80 0.31
CA LEU A 231 -2.24 -21.47 1.62
C LEU A 231 -0.84 -21.97 2.02
N GLY A 232 0.18 -21.70 1.18
CA GLY A 232 1.55 -22.17 1.41
C GLY A 232 1.79 -23.64 1.04
N ASN A 233 0.89 -24.28 0.30
CA ASN A 233 1.11 -25.64 -0.16
C ASN A 233 1.95 -25.62 -1.44
N LYS A 234 2.99 -26.45 -1.48
CA LYS A 234 3.81 -26.63 -2.68
C LYS A 234 2.99 -27.22 -3.82
N ILE A 235 3.01 -26.56 -4.96
CA ILE A 235 2.26 -26.98 -6.14
C ILE A 235 3.16 -27.15 -7.37
N THR A 236 2.64 -27.87 -8.36
CA THR A 236 3.23 -27.93 -9.70
C THR A 236 2.27 -27.24 -10.68
N THR A 237 2.75 -26.20 -11.34
CA THR A 237 1.99 -25.47 -12.34
C THR A 237 2.89 -25.11 -13.53
N ASN A 238 2.27 -24.74 -14.66
CA ASN A 238 2.99 -24.25 -15.83
C ASN A 238 2.99 -22.72 -15.81
N GLY A 239 4.16 -22.13 -16.04
CA GLY A 239 4.31 -20.68 -16.06
C GLY A 239 5.70 -20.24 -16.50
N ILE A 240 5.91 -18.93 -16.50
CA ILE A 240 7.22 -18.31 -16.78
C ILE A 240 7.60 -17.52 -15.54
N ILE A 241 8.83 -17.75 -15.05
CA ILE A 241 9.42 -17.00 -13.95
C ILE A 241 10.45 -16.02 -14.54
N TYR A 242 10.36 -14.76 -14.15
CA TYR A 242 11.33 -13.72 -14.52
C TYR A 242 12.16 -13.35 -13.29
N PRO A 243 13.30 -14.01 -13.04
CA PRO A 243 14.13 -13.68 -11.89
C PRO A 243 14.81 -12.31 -12.11
N LYS A 244 14.86 -11.53 -11.04
CA LYS A 244 15.66 -10.30 -10.97
C LYS A 244 16.61 -10.40 -9.80
N VAL A 245 17.87 -10.05 -10.02
CA VAL A 245 18.90 -10.04 -8.97
C VAL A 245 19.36 -8.60 -8.80
N PHE A 246 19.34 -8.12 -7.58
CA PHE A 246 19.83 -6.81 -7.18
C PHE A 246 21.11 -7.01 -6.35
N ASP A 247 22.14 -6.22 -6.58
CA ASP A 247 23.43 -6.36 -5.89
C ASP A 247 23.50 -5.57 -4.57
N ASN A 248 22.54 -4.69 -4.34
CA ASN A 248 22.43 -3.93 -3.09
C ASN A 248 20.97 -3.55 -2.81
N GLU A 249 20.58 -3.48 -1.54
CA GLU A 249 19.39 -2.74 -1.16
C GLU A 249 19.61 -1.27 -1.53
N ARG A 250 18.62 -0.61 -2.12
CA ARG A 250 18.67 0.83 -2.29
C ARG A 250 18.79 1.45 -0.89
N GLU A 251 19.93 2.03 -0.58
CA GLU A 251 19.99 3.03 0.47
C GLU A 251 19.13 4.22 0.00
N VAL A 252 18.04 4.43 0.70
CA VAL A 252 17.13 5.54 0.47
C VAL A 252 17.61 6.74 1.30
#